data_2f6ed5a69c2a834bdd563b53660f37a5
#
_entry.id   2f6ed5a69c2a834bdd563b53660f37a5
#
_cell.length_a   1.000
_cell.length_b   1.000
_cell.length_c   1.000
_cell.angle_alpha   90.00
_cell.angle_beta   90.00
_cell.angle_gamma   90.00
#
_symmetry.space_group_name_H-M   'P 1'
#
loop_
_entity.id
_entity.type
_entity.pdbx_description
1 polymer ?
#
loop_
_entity_poly.entity_id
_entity_poly.type
_entity_poly.pdbx_seq_one_letter_code
_entity_poly.pdbx_strand_id
1 'polypeptide(L)'
;LWYILMLGTYFYHEILRKTVIAFGTLFNDIHIRHNDNTGKSISDMKVALAYGPMQKFLARLEQQPDLNRATQITLPRMSFEMTNISYDATRKSTITQTFKASDGSNLRKVFMPVPYNIGFELNILVKLNDDGLQIIEQILPFFQPSFNLTVDLISVIGEKRDISVVLDNISFQDDYEG
;
A
#
# COMPACT_ATOMS: atom_id res chain seq x y z
N LEU A 1 34.46 -7.61 -28.72
CA LEU A 1 33.14 -6.94 -28.68
C LEU A 1 32.31 -7.58 -27.58
N TRP A 2 32.39 -7.02 -26.36
CA TRP A 2 31.55 -7.46 -25.25
C TRP A 2 30.22 -6.74 -25.40
N TYR A 3 29.22 -7.41 -25.94
CA TYR A 3 27.85 -6.97 -25.80
C TYR A 3 27.46 -7.18 -24.33
N ILE A 4 27.40 -6.10 -23.56
CA ILE A 4 26.74 -6.09 -22.25
C ILE A 4 25.24 -6.20 -22.53
N LEU A 5 24.74 -7.41 -22.51
CA LEU A 5 23.31 -7.69 -22.51
C LEU A 5 22.75 -7.13 -21.17
N MET A 6 22.38 -5.84 -21.14
CA MET A 6 21.80 -5.18 -19.97
C MET A 6 20.47 -5.80 -19.54
N LEU A 7 19.81 -6.57 -20.39
CA LEU A 7 18.48 -7.14 -20.16
C LEU A 7 18.44 -8.67 -20.28
N GLY A 8 19.58 -9.35 -20.19
CA GLY A 8 19.66 -10.80 -20.41
C GLY A 8 19.83 -11.68 -19.17
N THR A 9 20.10 -11.12 -18.00
CA THR A 9 20.25 -11.89 -16.77
C THR A 9 18.98 -11.77 -15.94
N TYR A 10 18.35 -12.92 -15.66
CA TYR A 10 17.21 -12.96 -14.75
C TYR A 10 17.65 -12.63 -13.32
N PHE A 11 17.06 -11.61 -12.73
CA PHE A 11 17.17 -11.32 -11.30
C PHE A 11 15.81 -10.81 -10.78
N TYR A 12 15.42 -11.26 -9.60
CA TYR A 12 14.16 -10.86 -8.97
C TYR A 12 14.31 -10.87 -7.45
N HIS A 13 14.34 -9.69 -6.86
CA HIS A 13 14.49 -9.49 -5.41
C HIS A 13 13.17 -9.23 -4.69
N GLU A 14 12.05 -9.29 -5.40
CA GLU A 14 10.68 -9.05 -4.88
C GLU A 14 10.49 -7.67 -4.24
N ILE A 15 11.31 -6.67 -4.57
CA ILE A 15 11.29 -5.36 -3.92
C ILE A 15 9.91 -4.70 -4.07
N LEU A 16 9.37 -4.64 -5.30
CA LEU A 16 8.06 -4.04 -5.55
C LEU A 16 6.95 -4.81 -4.83
N ARG A 17 7.01 -6.14 -4.84
CA ARG A 17 6.04 -6.98 -4.12
C ARG A 17 6.08 -6.71 -2.62
N LYS A 18 7.26 -6.65 -2.02
CA LYS A 18 7.45 -6.33 -0.60
C LYS A 18 6.92 -4.93 -0.27
N THR A 19 7.14 -3.95 -1.15
CA THR A 19 6.62 -2.59 -0.97
C THR A 19 5.10 -2.56 -0.98
N VAL A 20 4.45 -3.27 -1.91
CA VAL A 20 2.99 -3.39 -1.96
C VAL A 20 2.44 -4.05 -0.70
N ILE A 21 3.07 -5.14 -0.24
CA ILE A 21 2.66 -5.83 0.99
C ILE A 21 2.83 -4.92 2.20
N ALA A 22 3.96 -4.21 2.30
CA ALA A 22 4.26 -3.29 3.38
C ALA A 22 3.24 -2.15 3.44
N PHE A 23 2.88 -1.57 2.29
CA PHE A 23 1.83 -0.56 2.20
C PHE A 23 0.48 -1.11 2.68
N GLY A 24 0.06 -2.29 2.21
CA GLY A 24 -1.18 -2.92 2.67
C GLY A 24 -1.20 -3.23 4.16
N THR A 25 -0.05 -3.55 4.76
CA THR A 25 0.05 -3.83 6.20
C THR A 25 -0.24 -2.59 7.04
N LEU A 26 0.06 -1.38 6.56
CA LEU A 26 -0.22 -0.12 7.28
C LEU A 26 -1.71 0.07 7.58
N PHE A 27 -2.58 -0.38 6.67
CA PHE A 27 -4.02 -0.13 6.73
C PHE A 27 -4.85 -1.38 7.06
N ASN A 28 -4.19 -2.49 7.42
CA ASN A 28 -4.87 -3.78 7.61
C ASN A 28 -5.59 -3.93 8.95
N ASP A 29 -5.42 -3.00 9.88
CA ASP A 29 -5.97 -3.11 11.25
C ASP A 29 -6.86 -1.93 11.63
N ILE A 30 -7.63 -1.42 10.67
CA ILE A 30 -8.60 -0.36 10.88
C ILE A 30 -9.93 -0.96 11.28
N HIS A 31 -10.52 -0.43 12.35
CA HIS A 31 -11.80 -0.85 12.91
C HIS A 31 -12.78 0.31 12.95
N ILE A 32 -14.05 0.02 12.74
CA ILE A 32 -15.16 0.96 12.98
C ILE A 32 -16.01 0.46 14.14
N ARG A 33 -16.58 1.42 14.91
CA ARG A 33 -17.44 1.13 16.04
C ARG A 33 -18.74 1.89 15.95
N HIS A 34 -19.82 1.18 16.16
CA HIS A 34 -21.13 1.79 16.31
C HIS A 34 -21.54 1.75 17.77
N ASN A 35 -21.92 2.89 18.31
CA ASN A 35 -22.33 3.05 19.69
C ASN A 35 -23.85 3.25 19.77
N ASP A 36 -24.48 2.77 20.85
CA ASP A 36 -25.86 3.09 21.19
C ASP A 36 -25.96 4.54 21.74
N ASN A 37 -27.16 5.07 21.82
CA ASN A 37 -27.45 6.38 22.40
C ASN A 37 -26.93 6.54 23.86
N THR A 38 -26.61 5.45 24.53
CA THR A 38 -26.01 5.42 25.88
C THR A 38 -24.47 5.43 25.87
N GLY A 39 -23.84 5.48 24.68
CA GLY A 39 -22.37 5.41 24.52
C GLY A 39 -21.76 4.01 24.63
N LYS A 40 -22.59 2.96 24.74
CA LYS A 40 -22.11 1.57 24.76
C LYS A 40 -21.89 1.07 23.34
N SER A 41 -20.72 0.48 23.07
CA SER A 41 -20.41 -0.13 21.79
C SER A 41 -21.35 -1.31 21.48
N ILE A 42 -22.07 -1.21 20.36
CA ILE A 42 -22.96 -2.27 19.87
C ILE A 42 -22.21 -3.21 18.94
N SER A 43 -21.36 -2.66 18.08
CA SER A 43 -20.58 -3.46 17.13
C SER A 43 -19.17 -2.90 16.98
N ASP A 44 -18.20 -3.78 16.87
CA ASP A 44 -16.82 -3.50 16.48
C ASP A 44 -16.51 -4.36 15.25
N MET A 45 -16.19 -3.71 14.15
CA MET A 45 -15.99 -4.39 12.88
C MET A 45 -14.68 -3.98 12.24
N LYS A 46 -13.86 -4.97 11.91
CA LYS A 46 -12.63 -4.75 11.14
C LYS A 46 -12.98 -4.44 9.69
N VAL A 47 -12.40 -3.37 9.15
CA VAL A 47 -12.57 -2.97 7.75
C VAL A 47 -11.73 -3.89 6.85
N ALA A 48 -12.39 -4.55 5.90
CA ALA A 48 -11.70 -5.44 4.97
C ALA A 48 -10.85 -4.63 3.99
N LEU A 49 -9.57 -5.01 3.85
CA LEU A 49 -8.63 -4.43 2.89
C LEU A 49 -8.29 -5.42 1.78
N ALA A 50 -8.26 -4.97 0.53
CA ALA A 50 -7.85 -5.80 -0.60
C ALA A 50 -7.03 -5.02 -1.62
N TYR A 51 -6.07 -5.70 -2.28
CA TYR A 51 -5.35 -5.13 -3.41
C TYR A 51 -6.17 -5.23 -4.69
N GLY A 52 -6.36 -4.12 -5.35
CA GLY A 52 -7.01 -4.02 -6.65
C GLY A 52 -7.72 -2.69 -6.88
N PRO A 53 -8.03 -2.36 -8.14
CA PRO A 53 -8.70 -1.13 -8.49
C PRO A 53 -10.11 -1.05 -7.91
N MET A 54 -10.52 0.16 -7.51
CA MET A 54 -11.85 0.44 -6.97
C MET A 54 -12.97 -0.09 -7.87
N GLN A 55 -12.84 0.10 -9.18
CA GLN A 55 -13.82 -0.32 -10.20
C GLN A 55 -14.14 -1.82 -10.15
N LYS A 56 -13.15 -2.65 -9.81
CA LYS A 56 -13.37 -4.10 -9.64
C LYS A 56 -14.32 -4.42 -8.50
N PHE A 57 -14.31 -3.63 -7.44
CA PHE A 57 -15.19 -3.81 -6.29
C PHE A 57 -16.56 -3.20 -6.54
N LEU A 58 -16.65 -2.05 -7.21
CA LEU A 58 -17.91 -1.45 -7.65
C LEU A 58 -18.67 -2.38 -8.60
N ALA A 59 -18.02 -2.91 -9.62
CA ALA A 59 -18.62 -3.86 -10.53
C ALA A 59 -19.17 -5.11 -9.84
N ARG A 60 -18.58 -5.54 -8.72
CA ARG A 60 -19.11 -6.65 -7.92
C ARG A 60 -20.28 -6.27 -7.03
N LEU A 61 -20.38 -5.00 -6.64
CA LEU A 61 -21.54 -4.48 -5.90
C LEU A 61 -22.76 -4.36 -6.82
N GLU A 62 -22.56 -3.94 -8.08
CA GLU A 62 -23.59 -3.79 -9.10
C GLU A 62 -24.08 -5.14 -9.66
N GLN A 63 -23.23 -6.16 -9.70
CA GLN A 63 -23.65 -7.49 -10.08
C GLN A 63 -24.63 -8.03 -9.06
N GLN A 64 -25.90 -8.13 -9.45
CA GLN A 64 -26.94 -8.75 -8.64
C GLN A 64 -26.45 -10.13 -8.15
N PRO A 65 -26.52 -10.40 -6.86
CA PRO A 65 -26.11 -11.69 -6.34
C PRO A 65 -27.01 -12.77 -6.95
N ASP A 66 -26.41 -13.68 -7.70
CA ASP A 66 -27.08 -14.91 -8.10
C ASP A 66 -27.57 -15.56 -6.81
N LEU A 67 -28.88 -15.79 -6.67
CA LEU A 67 -29.57 -16.24 -5.46
C LEU A 67 -28.97 -17.50 -4.81
N ASN A 68 -28.09 -18.20 -5.54
CA ASN A 68 -27.39 -19.41 -5.08
C ASN A 68 -25.94 -19.21 -4.62
N ARG A 69 -25.36 -18.00 -4.76
CA ARG A 69 -24.00 -17.68 -4.30
C ARG A 69 -23.99 -16.29 -3.68
N ALA A 70 -24.24 -16.24 -2.39
CA ALA A 70 -24.13 -15.04 -1.57
C ALA A 70 -22.64 -14.63 -1.38
N THR A 71 -21.99 -14.15 -2.44
CA THR A 71 -20.76 -13.38 -2.31
C THR A 71 -21.13 -11.93 -2.04
N GLN A 72 -21.66 -11.67 -0.85
CA GLN A 72 -21.92 -10.32 -0.38
C GLN A 72 -20.58 -9.64 -0.15
N ILE A 73 -20.32 -8.59 -0.92
CA ILE A 73 -19.28 -7.64 -0.57
C ILE A 73 -19.84 -6.80 0.57
N THR A 74 -19.34 -7.01 1.76
CA THR A 74 -19.71 -6.20 2.92
C THR A 74 -19.01 -4.85 2.84
N LEU A 75 -19.75 -3.76 3.00
CA LEU A 75 -19.24 -2.42 3.29
C LEU A 75 -19.26 -2.20 4.82
N PRO A 76 -18.32 -1.45 5.38
CA PRO A 76 -17.22 -0.73 4.75
C PRO A 76 -16.08 -1.63 4.25
N ARG A 77 -15.41 -1.16 3.21
CA ARG A 77 -14.29 -1.87 2.61
C ARG A 77 -13.24 -0.90 2.09
N MET A 78 -11.98 -1.30 2.16
CA MET A 78 -10.88 -0.57 1.55
C MET A 78 -10.27 -1.37 0.41
N SER A 79 -9.83 -0.67 -0.61
CA SER A 79 -9.01 -1.22 -1.69
C SER A 79 -7.82 -0.31 -1.95
N PHE A 80 -6.71 -0.89 -2.36
CA PHE A 80 -5.55 -0.11 -2.76
C PHE A 80 -4.90 -0.68 -4.00
N GLU A 81 -4.29 0.19 -4.78
CA GLU A 81 -3.54 -0.20 -5.95
C GLU A 81 -2.30 0.68 -6.15
N MET A 82 -1.31 0.15 -6.85
CA MET A 82 -0.16 0.90 -7.29
C MET A 82 -0.52 1.61 -8.60
N THR A 83 -0.45 2.94 -8.62
CA THR A 83 -0.89 3.77 -9.75
C THR A 83 0.24 4.15 -10.68
N ASN A 84 1.41 4.50 -10.14
CA ASN A 84 2.56 4.91 -10.94
C ASN A 84 3.90 4.57 -10.28
N ILE A 85 4.95 4.59 -11.09
CA ILE A 85 6.35 4.54 -10.65
C ILE A 85 7.09 5.63 -11.41
N SER A 86 7.72 6.56 -10.69
CA SER A 86 8.49 7.67 -11.27
C SER A 86 9.90 7.71 -10.72
N TYR A 87 10.88 8.03 -11.57
CA TYR A 87 12.26 8.21 -11.16
C TYR A 87 12.44 9.52 -10.39
N ASP A 88 13.14 9.44 -9.25
CA ASP A 88 13.47 10.62 -8.45
C ASP A 88 14.86 11.16 -8.78
N ALA A 89 14.91 12.19 -9.61
CA ALA A 89 16.17 12.81 -10.01
C ALA A 89 16.87 13.58 -8.87
N THR A 90 16.14 13.97 -7.83
CA THR A 90 16.71 14.75 -6.71
C THR A 90 17.57 13.89 -5.80
N ARG A 91 17.24 12.59 -5.67
CA ARG A 91 17.97 11.60 -4.87
C ARG A 91 18.95 10.75 -5.69
N LYS A 92 19.31 11.20 -6.89
CA LYS A 92 20.21 10.49 -7.79
C LYS A 92 21.56 10.24 -7.14
N SER A 93 21.99 8.98 -7.08
CA SER A 93 23.36 8.57 -6.75
C SER A 93 24.16 8.26 -8.00
N THR A 94 25.50 8.37 -7.91
CA THR A 94 26.38 8.06 -9.02
C THR A 94 26.37 6.57 -9.32
N ILE A 95 26.33 6.19 -10.60
CA ILE A 95 26.25 4.78 -11.05
C ILE A 95 27.43 3.92 -10.54
N THR A 96 28.57 4.55 -10.33
CA THR A 96 29.81 3.90 -9.85
C THR A 96 29.85 3.74 -8.33
N GLN A 97 28.92 4.36 -7.60
CA GLN A 97 28.91 4.32 -6.14
C GLN A 97 28.43 2.94 -5.66
N THR A 98 29.24 2.34 -4.81
CA THR A 98 28.98 1.02 -4.24
C THR A 98 29.19 1.05 -2.75
N PHE A 99 28.50 0.21 -2.01
CA PHE A 99 28.77 -0.03 -0.61
C PHE A 99 29.12 -1.50 -0.38
N LYS A 100 29.82 -1.75 0.72
CA LYS A 100 30.17 -3.11 1.13
C LYS A 100 29.13 -3.62 2.09
N ALA A 101 28.54 -4.76 1.78
CA ALA A 101 27.63 -5.47 2.65
C ALA A 101 28.23 -6.83 3.04
N SER A 102 27.97 -7.28 4.25
CA SER A 102 28.44 -8.59 4.74
C SER A 102 27.21 -9.49 4.99
N ASP A 103 27.29 -10.71 4.52
CA ASP A 103 26.29 -11.76 4.85
C ASP A 103 26.72 -12.63 6.05
N GLY A 104 27.65 -12.14 6.86
CA GLY A 104 28.24 -12.80 8.02
C GLY A 104 29.50 -13.63 7.71
N SER A 105 29.63 -14.13 6.48
CA SER A 105 30.80 -14.94 6.06
C SER A 105 31.60 -14.29 4.94
N ASN A 106 30.96 -13.51 4.08
CA ASN A 106 31.59 -12.91 2.91
C ASN A 106 31.26 -11.43 2.79
N LEU A 107 32.24 -10.64 2.36
CA LEU A 107 32.07 -9.25 1.96
C LEU A 107 31.59 -9.20 0.51
N ARG A 108 30.40 -8.64 0.30
CA ARG A 108 29.84 -8.41 -1.04
C ARG A 108 29.84 -6.93 -1.37
N LYS A 109 30.16 -6.61 -2.60
CA LYS A 109 30.05 -5.27 -3.15
C LYS A 109 28.67 -5.10 -3.78
N VAL A 110 27.90 -4.13 -3.29
CA VAL A 110 26.54 -3.86 -3.75
C VAL A 110 26.49 -2.46 -4.35
N PHE A 111 25.81 -2.32 -5.49
CA PHE A 111 25.57 -1.01 -6.09
C PHE A 111 24.54 -0.24 -5.29
N MET A 112 24.67 1.09 -5.29
CA MET A 112 23.67 1.96 -4.67
C MET A 112 22.31 1.76 -5.34
N PRO A 113 21.22 1.68 -4.57
CA PRO A 113 19.87 1.52 -5.13
C PRO A 113 19.46 2.77 -5.90
N VAL A 114 18.70 2.54 -6.96
CA VAL A 114 18.13 3.60 -7.78
C VAL A 114 16.88 4.15 -7.11
N PRO A 115 16.75 5.48 -6.92
CA PRO A 115 15.59 6.07 -6.24
C PRO A 115 14.39 6.16 -7.18
N TYR A 116 13.26 5.59 -6.74
CA TYR A 116 11.97 5.70 -7.39
C TYR A 116 10.90 6.11 -6.39
N ASN A 117 9.98 6.94 -6.82
CA ASN A 117 8.74 7.21 -6.13
C ASN A 117 7.65 6.30 -6.67
N ILE A 118 6.92 5.65 -5.79
CA ILE A 118 5.83 4.74 -6.12
C ILE A 118 4.54 5.36 -5.61
N GLY A 119 3.60 5.65 -6.52
CA GLY A 119 2.28 6.14 -6.17
C GLY A 119 1.34 5.00 -5.84
N PHE A 120 0.62 5.16 -4.74
CA PHE A 120 -0.47 4.29 -4.32
C PHE A 120 -1.75 5.09 -4.19
N GLU A 121 -2.85 4.48 -4.51
CA GLU A 121 -4.18 4.98 -4.27
C GLU A 121 -4.89 4.05 -3.29
N LEU A 122 -5.41 4.61 -2.20
CA LEU A 122 -6.22 3.91 -1.21
C LEU A 122 -7.65 4.40 -1.32
N ASN A 123 -8.56 3.51 -1.70
CA ASN A 123 -9.97 3.79 -1.84
C ASN A 123 -10.74 3.22 -0.65
N ILE A 124 -11.59 4.05 -0.06
CA ILE A 124 -12.44 3.70 1.08
C ILE A 124 -13.90 3.72 0.60
N LEU A 125 -14.53 2.56 0.59
CA LEU A 125 -15.90 2.36 0.16
C LEU A 125 -16.79 2.18 1.39
N VAL A 126 -17.72 3.10 1.60
CA VAL A 126 -18.62 3.10 2.75
C VAL A 126 -20.07 3.30 2.29
N LYS A 127 -21.00 2.84 3.10
CA LYS A 127 -22.43 3.13 2.92
C LYS A 127 -22.88 4.35 3.72
N LEU A 128 -22.27 4.55 4.89
CA LEU A 128 -22.55 5.66 5.79
C LEU A 128 -21.33 6.59 5.84
N ASN A 129 -21.55 7.88 5.71
CA ASN A 129 -20.48 8.88 5.79
C ASN A 129 -19.73 8.83 7.13
N ASP A 130 -20.42 8.54 8.21
CA ASP A 130 -19.83 8.43 9.54
C ASP A 130 -18.75 7.34 9.62
N ASP A 131 -18.97 6.20 8.98
CA ASP A 131 -17.97 5.12 8.89
C ASP A 131 -16.72 5.58 8.12
N GLY A 132 -16.90 6.35 7.06
CA GLY A 132 -15.81 6.94 6.30
C GLY A 132 -14.97 7.90 7.11
N LEU A 133 -15.61 8.78 7.88
CA LEU A 133 -14.94 9.72 8.77
C LEU A 133 -14.17 9.00 9.87
N GLN A 134 -14.73 7.95 10.48
CA GLN A 134 -14.04 7.15 11.49
C GLN A 134 -12.77 6.49 10.93
N ILE A 135 -12.81 6.00 9.69
CA ILE A 135 -11.64 5.41 9.03
C ILE A 135 -10.57 6.47 8.76
N ILE A 136 -10.96 7.63 8.23
CA ILE A 136 -10.03 8.71 7.88
C ILE A 136 -9.38 9.27 9.14
N GLU A 137 -10.13 9.48 10.22
CA GLU A 137 -9.59 9.96 11.49
C GLU A 137 -8.58 9.00 12.14
N GLN A 138 -8.64 7.71 11.84
CA GLN A 138 -7.62 6.74 12.26
C GLN A 138 -6.35 6.80 11.41
N ILE A 139 -6.43 7.26 10.17
CA ILE A 139 -5.30 7.31 9.23
C ILE A 139 -4.51 8.61 9.37
N LEU A 140 -5.21 9.75 9.39
CA LEU A 140 -4.61 11.08 9.30
C LEU A 140 -3.54 11.39 10.35
N PRO A 141 -3.68 11.02 11.64
CA PRO A 141 -2.70 11.36 12.66
C PRO A 141 -1.30 10.77 12.43
N PHE A 142 -1.19 9.71 11.64
CA PHE A 142 0.09 9.08 11.33
C PHE A 142 0.90 9.82 10.26
N PHE A 143 0.25 10.70 9.49
CA PHE A 143 0.90 11.45 8.39
C PHE A 143 1.21 12.90 8.80
N GLN A 144 2.38 13.12 9.42
CA GLN A 144 2.85 14.45 9.87
C GLN A 144 4.29 14.74 9.37
N PRO A 145 4.48 15.17 8.16
CA PRO A 145 3.75 14.97 6.90
C PRO A 145 3.98 13.56 6.32
N SER A 146 4.88 12.77 6.89
CA SER A 146 5.27 11.45 6.40
C SER A 146 5.27 10.40 7.49
N PHE A 147 4.97 9.19 7.11
CA PHE A 147 5.14 7.99 7.91
C PHE A 147 6.33 7.18 7.38
N ASN A 148 7.26 6.80 8.26
CA ASN A 148 8.42 6.02 7.88
C ASN A 148 8.16 4.52 8.09
N LEU A 149 8.38 3.75 7.03
CA LEU A 149 8.19 2.31 6.99
C LEU A 149 9.52 1.63 6.68
N THR A 150 9.97 0.73 7.55
CA THR A 150 11.17 -0.06 7.31
C THR A 150 10.87 -1.29 6.46
N VAL A 151 11.45 -1.36 5.27
CA VAL A 151 11.31 -2.48 4.35
C VAL A 151 12.62 -3.22 4.19
N ASP A 152 12.55 -4.55 4.22
CA ASP A 152 13.67 -5.43 3.97
C ASP A 152 13.87 -5.59 2.45
N LEU A 153 14.80 -4.80 1.88
CA LEU A 153 15.01 -4.76 0.43
C LEU A 153 15.68 -6.02 -0.10
N ILE A 154 16.78 -6.43 0.54
CA ILE A 154 17.57 -7.59 0.11
C ILE A 154 17.78 -8.50 1.32
N SER A 155 16.90 -9.45 1.50
CA SER A 155 16.91 -10.38 2.66
C SER A 155 18.23 -11.17 2.78
N VAL A 156 18.87 -11.49 1.64
CA VAL A 156 20.14 -12.25 1.60
C VAL A 156 21.29 -11.49 2.29
N ILE A 157 21.24 -10.16 2.31
CA ILE A 157 22.30 -9.31 2.86
C ILE A 157 21.83 -8.63 4.17
N GLY A 158 20.56 -8.79 4.54
CA GLY A 158 19.95 -8.11 5.67
C GLY A 158 19.82 -6.59 5.49
N GLU A 159 19.82 -6.10 4.24
CA GLU A 159 19.71 -4.68 3.93
C GLU A 159 18.27 -4.22 4.15
N LYS A 160 18.07 -3.43 5.20
CA LYS A 160 16.80 -2.77 5.52
C LYS A 160 16.90 -1.29 5.19
N ARG A 161 15.83 -0.74 4.66
CA ARG A 161 15.74 0.70 4.39
C ARG A 161 14.41 1.27 4.85
N ASP A 162 14.50 2.48 5.36
CA ASP A 162 13.33 3.25 5.71
C ASP A 162 12.80 3.94 4.46
N ILE A 163 11.53 3.68 4.18
CA ILE A 163 10.78 4.28 3.08
C ILE A 163 9.81 5.27 3.70
N SER A 164 9.85 6.50 3.23
CA SER A 164 8.93 7.54 3.66
C SER A 164 7.65 7.46 2.83
N VAL A 165 6.51 7.31 3.48
CA VAL A 165 5.17 7.36 2.86
C VAL A 165 4.57 8.72 3.16
N VAL A 166 4.24 9.47 2.12
CA VAL A 166 3.68 10.82 2.20
C VAL A 166 2.24 10.78 1.72
N LEU A 167 1.36 11.49 2.40
CA LEU A 167 -0.02 11.67 1.96
C LEU A 167 -0.10 12.92 1.08
N ASP A 168 -0.42 12.74 -0.19
CA ASP A 168 -0.49 13.84 -1.16
C ASP A 168 -1.84 14.54 -1.16
N ASN A 169 -2.93 13.77 -1.25
CA ASN A 169 -4.28 14.31 -1.41
C ASN A 169 -5.34 13.35 -0.86
N ILE A 170 -6.46 13.92 -0.45
CA ILE A 170 -7.69 13.19 -0.09
C ILE A 170 -8.83 13.80 -0.91
N SER A 171 -9.59 12.97 -1.59
CA SER A 171 -10.80 13.36 -2.33
C SER A 171 -12.00 12.60 -1.81
N PHE A 172 -13.14 13.26 -1.78
CA PHE A 172 -14.43 12.67 -1.44
C PHE A 172 -15.29 12.62 -2.69
N GLN A 173 -15.94 11.51 -2.91
CA GLN A 173 -16.88 11.33 -4.02
C GLN A 173 -18.15 10.71 -3.45
N ASP A 174 -19.26 11.43 -3.58
CA ASP A 174 -20.58 10.93 -3.22
C ASP A 174 -21.31 10.50 -4.50
N ASP A 175 -21.52 9.21 -4.67
CA ASP A 175 -22.34 8.66 -5.74
C ASP A 175 -23.78 8.50 -5.22
N TYR A 176 -24.64 9.42 -5.64
CA TYR A 176 -26.08 9.32 -5.45
C TYR A 176 -26.69 8.57 -6.62
N GLU A 177 -26.93 7.28 -6.46
CA GLU A 177 -27.97 6.62 -7.25
C GLU A 177 -29.29 6.80 -6.52
N GLY A 178 -30.15 7.67 -7.13
CA GLY A 178 -31.53 7.90 -6.73
C GLY A 178 -32.47 6.78 -7.18
#